data_9691a57be755f1d66ac3fd4da4bb4667
#
_entry.id   9691a57be755f1d66ac3fd4da4bb4667
#
_cell.length_a   1.000
_cell.length_b   1.000
_cell.length_c   1.000
_cell.angle_alpha   90.00
_cell.angle_beta   90.00
_cell.angle_gamma   90.00
#
_symmetry.space_group_name_H-M   'P 1'
#
loop_
_entity.id
_entity.type
_entity.pdbx_description
1 polymer ?
#
loop_
_entity_poly.entity_id
_entity_poly.type
_entity_poly.pdbx_seq_one_letter_code
_entity_poly.pdbx_strand_id
1 'polypeptide(L)'
;DFGVTVLYLNPVFESASNHRYNTADYLAIDPMLGTEADFRQLCREAKSRDIRVILDGVFNHTGSQSRYFNADGFYPEPGAAQSQTSPYFSWFSFHPWPTDYDAWWGIKTLPAVQENDSGYRDCIIWGQDSVVRHWLRAGASGWRLDVADELPDDFIAGIRTVMDETDSDSFLLGEVWEDATTKVAYSQRRRYLLGQELHSVMN
;
A
#
# COMPACT_ATOMS: atom_id res chain seq x y z
N ASP A 1 13.14 -13.96 26.06
CA ASP A 1 13.77 -13.46 24.84
C ASP A 1 13.51 -14.44 23.68
N PHE A 2 12.61 -14.07 22.74
CA PHE A 2 12.19 -14.98 21.68
C PHE A 2 13.04 -14.84 20.40
N GLY A 3 14.08 -14.00 20.39
CA GLY A 3 14.94 -13.77 19.23
C GLY A 3 14.24 -13.07 18.06
N VAL A 4 13.17 -12.30 18.34
CA VAL A 4 12.45 -11.53 17.31
C VAL A 4 13.32 -10.39 16.81
N THR A 5 13.50 -10.30 15.50
CA THR A 5 14.28 -9.26 14.82
C THR A 5 13.43 -8.37 13.90
N VAL A 6 12.19 -8.77 13.61
CA VAL A 6 11.27 -8.02 12.76
C VAL A 6 9.86 -8.07 13.36
N LEU A 7 9.18 -6.94 13.36
CA LEU A 7 7.75 -6.82 13.60
C LEU A 7 7.09 -6.46 12.25
N TYR A 8 6.31 -7.38 11.71
CA TYR A 8 5.39 -7.09 10.63
C TYR A 8 4.04 -6.69 11.23
N LEU A 9 3.58 -5.49 10.90
CA LEU A 9 2.30 -4.96 11.34
C LEU A 9 1.26 -5.17 10.24
N ASN A 10 0.12 -5.77 10.57
CA ASN A 10 -1.08 -5.70 9.74
C ASN A 10 -1.43 -4.22 9.48
N PRO A 11 -2.31 -3.91 8.51
CA PRO A 11 -2.58 -2.52 8.14
C PRO A 11 -2.87 -1.62 9.35
N VAL A 12 -2.17 -0.50 9.44
CA VAL A 12 -2.24 0.47 10.54
C VAL A 12 -2.87 1.80 10.13
N PHE A 13 -3.13 1.98 8.84
CA PHE A 13 -3.66 3.23 8.31
C PHE A 13 -5.15 3.38 8.60
N GLU A 14 -5.62 4.63 8.58
CA GLU A 14 -7.04 4.96 8.76
C GLU A 14 -7.92 4.10 7.85
N SER A 15 -8.98 3.55 8.43
CA SER A 15 -9.89 2.63 7.76
C SER A 15 -11.25 2.58 8.42
N ALA A 16 -12.26 2.22 7.66
CA ALA A 16 -13.63 2.02 8.17
C ALA A 16 -13.85 0.63 8.80
N SER A 17 -12.87 -0.28 8.70
CA SER A 17 -13.00 -1.64 9.25
C SER A 17 -11.90 -1.96 10.26
N ASN A 18 -12.16 -2.92 11.12
CA ASN A 18 -11.21 -3.36 12.14
C ASN A 18 -9.98 -4.10 11.57
N HIS A 19 -10.08 -4.71 10.39
CA HIS A 19 -8.95 -5.38 9.72
C HIS A 19 -8.06 -4.41 8.93
N ARG A 20 -8.56 -3.23 8.56
CA ARG A 20 -7.88 -2.11 7.89
C ARG A 20 -7.33 -2.38 6.48
N TYR A 21 -7.70 -3.49 5.85
CA TYR A 21 -7.35 -3.73 4.43
C TYR A 21 -8.15 -2.86 3.45
N ASN A 22 -9.15 -2.10 3.90
CA ASN A 22 -9.85 -1.07 3.13
C ASN A 22 -9.34 0.32 3.52
N THR A 23 -8.10 0.61 3.18
CA THR A 23 -7.40 1.85 3.53
C THR A 23 -8.22 3.09 3.16
N ALA A 24 -8.40 4.00 4.10
CA ALA A 24 -9.11 5.26 3.92
C ALA A 24 -8.17 6.44 3.66
N ASP A 25 -7.07 6.52 4.36
CA ASP A 25 -5.99 7.48 4.11
C ASP A 25 -4.62 6.82 4.35
N TYR A 26 -3.78 6.76 3.30
CA TYR A 26 -2.45 6.18 3.39
C TYR A 26 -1.45 6.98 4.24
N LEU A 27 -1.75 8.25 4.52
CA LEU A 27 -0.88 9.14 5.30
C LEU A 27 -1.37 9.38 6.72
N ALA A 28 -2.41 8.69 7.16
CA ALA A 28 -2.95 8.79 8.51
C ALA A 28 -2.92 7.43 9.21
N ILE A 29 -2.41 7.39 10.45
CA ILE A 29 -2.58 6.23 11.33
C ILE A 29 -4.03 6.20 11.82
N ASP A 30 -4.62 4.99 11.87
CA ASP A 30 -5.95 4.80 12.43
C ASP A 30 -6.01 5.33 13.88
N PRO A 31 -6.93 6.25 14.20
CA PRO A 31 -7.01 6.84 15.55
C PRO A 31 -7.17 5.82 16.68
N MET A 32 -7.67 4.61 16.39
CA MET A 32 -7.76 3.54 17.40
C MET A 32 -6.39 2.92 17.74
N LEU A 33 -5.38 3.13 16.90
CA LEU A 33 -4.02 2.61 17.11
C LEU A 33 -3.06 3.69 17.64
N GLY A 34 -3.42 4.96 17.49
CA GLY A 34 -2.61 6.08 17.93
C GLY A 34 -2.38 7.12 16.84
N THR A 35 -1.22 7.72 16.85
CA THR A 35 -0.81 8.81 15.96
C THR A 35 0.48 8.46 15.22
N GLU A 36 0.85 9.25 14.22
CA GLU A 36 2.17 9.14 13.59
C GLU A 36 3.31 9.32 14.61
N ALA A 37 3.13 10.16 15.62
CA ALA A 37 4.13 10.36 16.67
C ALA A 37 4.36 9.07 17.49
N ASP A 38 3.28 8.32 17.77
CA ASP A 38 3.35 7.02 18.44
C ASP A 38 4.04 5.97 17.55
N PHE A 39 3.73 5.97 16.26
CA PHE A 39 4.41 5.10 15.29
C PHE A 39 5.92 5.41 15.22
N ARG A 40 6.28 6.68 15.14
CA ARG A 40 7.69 7.10 15.15
C ARG A 40 8.39 6.69 16.45
N GLN A 41 7.69 6.75 17.59
CA GLN A 41 8.21 6.28 18.86
C GLN A 41 8.42 4.75 18.83
N LEU A 42 7.41 3.99 18.37
CA LEU A 42 7.51 2.53 18.21
C LEU A 42 8.74 2.14 17.40
N CYS A 43 8.96 2.79 16.25
CA CYS A 43 10.10 2.50 15.39
C CYS A 43 11.44 2.80 16.07
N ARG A 44 11.55 3.91 16.81
CA ARG A 44 12.78 4.23 17.59
C ARG A 44 13.03 3.20 18.68
N GLU A 45 11.98 2.82 19.43
CA GLU A 45 12.09 1.84 20.50
C GLU A 45 12.43 0.43 19.98
N ALA A 46 11.85 0.03 18.85
CA ALA A 46 12.17 -1.22 18.18
C ALA A 46 13.63 -1.23 17.72
N LYS A 47 14.06 -0.16 17.03
CA LYS A 47 15.45 -0.01 16.54
C LYS A 47 16.48 -0.07 17.66
N SER A 48 16.18 0.49 18.83
CA SER A 48 17.07 0.43 20.01
C SER A 48 17.24 -0.99 20.56
N ARG A 49 16.46 -1.95 20.08
CA ARG A 49 16.49 -3.38 20.43
C ARG A 49 16.83 -4.28 19.24
N ASP A 50 17.39 -3.70 18.18
CA ASP A 50 17.70 -4.38 16.93
C ASP A 50 16.48 -5.05 16.27
N ILE A 51 15.28 -4.46 16.45
CA ILE A 51 14.04 -4.93 15.85
C ILE A 51 13.63 -3.95 14.74
N ARG A 52 13.34 -4.49 13.56
CA ARG A 52 12.82 -3.76 12.39
C ARG A 52 11.29 -3.74 12.41
N VAL A 53 10.69 -2.68 11.90
CA VAL A 53 9.22 -2.56 11.76
C VAL A 53 8.86 -2.49 10.27
N ILE A 54 8.03 -3.43 9.79
CA ILE A 54 7.56 -3.50 8.41
C ILE A 54 6.05 -3.20 8.40
N LEU A 55 5.64 -2.32 7.49
CA LEU A 55 4.26 -1.93 7.27
C LEU A 55 3.59 -2.76 6.16
N ASP A 56 2.27 -2.87 6.24
CA ASP A 56 1.46 -3.48 5.18
C ASP A 56 1.05 -2.43 4.14
N GLY A 57 1.42 -2.67 2.89
CA GLY A 57 1.09 -1.85 1.74
C GLY A 57 -0.05 -2.46 0.93
N VAL A 58 -1.27 -2.00 1.19
CA VAL A 58 -2.47 -2.42 0.45
C VAL A 58 -2.65 -1.46 -0.73
N PHE A 59 -2.03 -1.77 -1.87
CA PHE A 59 -1.95 -0.87 -3.03
C PHE A 59 -2.76 -1.34 -4.24
N ASN A 60 -3.47 -2.48 -4.14
CA ASN A 60 -4.38 -2.99 -5.20
C ASN A 60 -5.74 -2.28 -5.21
N HIS A 61 -6.17 -1.78 -4.07
CA HIS A 61 -7.49 -1.18 -3.87
C HIS A 61 -7.45 -0.20 -2.69
N THR A 62 -8.51 0.60 -2.58
CA THR A 62 -8.76 1.43 -1.40
C THR A 62 -10.08 1.02 -0.73
N GLY A 63 -10.42 1.61 0.40
CA GLY A 63 -11.78 1.55 0.91
C GLY A 63 -12.74 2.42 0.07
N SER A 64 -13.99 1.99 -0.12
CA SER A 64 -15.02 2.84 -0.76
C SER A 64 -15.29 4.13 0.01
N GLN A 65 -15.00 4.13 1.31
CA GLN A 65 -15.09 5.29 2.21
C GLN A 65 -13.79 6.09 2.31
N SER A 66 -12.75 5.72 1.54
CA SER A 66 -11.49 6.45 1.53
C SER A 66 -11.64 7.88 1.03
N ARG A 67 -10.72 8.76 1.41
CA ARG A 67 -10.64 10.12 0.87
C ARG A 67 -10.48 10.15 -0.66
N TYR A 68 -9.92 9.09 -1.23
CA TYR A 68 -9.68 8.96 -2.67
C TYR A 68 -10.95 8.61 -3.45
N PHE A 69 -11.76 7.69 -2.93
CA PHE A 69 -13.02 7.26 -3.55
C PHE A 69 -14.24 8.04 -3.00
N ASN A 70 -14.36 8.13 -1.68
CA ASN A 70 -15.33 8.91 -0.90
C ASN A 70 -16.80 8.67 -1.27
N ALA A 71 -17.23 7.41 -1.38
CA ALA A 71 -18.59 7.06 -1.77
C ALA A 71 -19.65 7.68 -0.86
N ASP A 72 -19.39 7.74 0.44
CA ASP A 72 -20.35 8.13 1.48
C ASP A 72 -20.19 9.60 1.94
N GLY A 73 -19.23 10.35 1.39
CA GLY A 73 -19.02 11.75 1.71
C GLY A 73 -18.43 12.02 3.10
N PHE A 74 -17.59 11.12 3.60
CA PHE A 74 -16.95 11.31 4.90
C PHE A 74 -15.85 12.38 4.88
N TYR A 75 -15.25 12.63 3.73
CA TYR A 75 -14.22 13.65 3.56
C TYR A 75 -14.81 14.88 2.88
N PRO A 76 -14.40 16.10 3.28
CA PRO A 76 -14.93 17.34 2.71
C PRO A 76 -14.54 17.54 1.24
N GLU A 77 -13.37 17.05 0.82
CA GLU A 77 -12.94 17.10 -0.57
C GLU A 77 -13.59 15.97 -1.36
N PRO A 78 -14.11 16.27 -2.57
CA PRO A 78 -14.76 15.25 -3.39
C PRO A 78 -13.78 14.16 -3.83
N GLY A 79 -14.09 12.90 -3.50
CA GLY A 79 -13.42 11.72 -4.05
C GLY A 79 -13.89 11.38 -5.46
N ALA A 80 -13.36 10.29 -6.03
CA ALA A 80 -13.65 9.84 -7.39
C ALA A 80 -15.14 9.48 -7.59
N ALA A 81 -15.82 8.94 -6.58
CA ALA A 81 -17.24 8.61 -6.67
C ALA A 81 -18.15 9.84 -6.63
N GLN A 82 -17.67 10.99 -6.17
CA GLN A 82 -18.47 12.20 -6.02
C GLN A 82 -18.26 13.19 -7.14
N SER A 83 -17.11 13.20 -7.81
CA SER A 83 -16.82 14.14 -8.89
C SER A 83 -15.85 13.57 -9.92
N GLN A 84 -16.23 13.73 -11.19
CA GLN A 84 -15.32 13.42 -12.31
C GLN A 84 -14.16 14.42 -12.44
N THR A 85 -14.21 15.54 -11.73
CA THR A 85 -13.11 16.51 -11.64
C THR A 85 -12.24 16.32 -10.41
N SER A 86 -12.52 15.28 -9.59
CA SER A 86 -11.65 14.91 -8.48
C SER A 86 -10.24 14.57 -9.00
N PRO A 87 -9.16 14.98 -8.30
CA PRO A 87 -7.80 14.58 -8.65
C PRO A 87 -7.57 13.07 -8.59
N TYR A 88 -8.48 12.35 -7.96
CA TYR A 88 -8.44 10.89 -7.82
C TYR A 88 -9.31 10.16 -8.84
N PHE A 89 -10.03 10.88 -9.74
CA PHE A 89 -11.00 10.25 -10.63
C PHE A 89 -10.36 9.20 -11.55
N SER A 90 -9.21 9.50 -12.12
CA SER A 90 -8.47 8.59 -13.01
C SER A 90 -7.86 7.37 -12.31
N TRP A 91 -7.84 7.36 -10.98
CA TRP A 91 -7.36 6.21 -10.20
C TRP A 91 -8.30 5.02 -10.26
N PHE A 92 -9.56 5.21 -10.70
CA PHE A 92 -10.61 4.20 -10.69
C PHE A 92 -11.30 4.10 -12.04
N SER A 93 -11.77 2.89 -12.37
CA SER A 93 -12.55 2.64 -13.58
C SER A 93 -14.04 2.51 -13.25
N PHE A 94 -14.88 3.26 -13.97
CA PHE A 94 -16.34 3.27 -13.78
C PHE A 94 -17.10 2.75 -15.02
N HIS A 95 -18.23 2.02 -14.78
CA HIS A 95 -19.01 1.31 -15.81
C HIS A 95 -20.54 1.21 -15.54
N PRO A 96 -21.37 2.23 -15.35
CA PRO A 96 -21.18 3.67 -15.48
C PRO A 96 -20.84 4.37 -14.15
N TRP A 97 -20.24 5.53 -14.25
CA TRP A 97 -20.05 6.42 -13.11
C TRP A 97 -21.38 6.96 -12.57
N PRO A 98 -21.56 7.11 -11.25
CA PRO A 98 -20.66 6.67 -10.17
C PRO A 98 -21.03 5.27 -9.63
N THR A 99 -22.04 4.61 -10.22
CA THR A 99 -22.77 3.49 -9.62
C THR A 99 -22.12 2.13 -9.84
N ASP A 100 -21.32 1.99 -10.89
CA ASP A 100 -20.59 0.75 -11.15
C ASP A 100 -19.11 1.04 -11.45
N TYR A 101 -18.22 0.24 -10.89
CA TYR A 101 -16.78 0.42 -10.95
C TYR A 101 -16.04 -0.89 -10.70
N ASP A 102 -14.81 -0.95 -11.16
CA ASP A 102 -13.94 -2.07 -10.87
C ASP A 102 -13.67 -2.18 -9.36
N ALA A 103 -13.79 -3.37 -8.83
CA ALA A 103 -13.60 -3.63 -7.42
C ALA A 103 -12.80 -4.93 -7.23
N TRP A 104 -11.93 -4.96 -6.23
CA TRP A 104 -11.12 -6.12 -5.92
C TRP A 104 -12.02 -7.33 -5.67
N TRP A 105 -11.89 -8.35 -6.52
CA TRP A 105 -12.74 -9.55 -6.57
C TRP A 105 -14.25 -9.27 -6.60
N GLY A 106 -14.66 -8.12 -7.13
CA GLY A 106 -16.06 -7.69 -7.19
C GLY A 106 -16.65 -7.18 -5.88
N ILE A 107 -15.82 -7.05 -4.84
CA ILE A 107 -16.21 -6.54 -3.51
C ILE A 107 -16.32 -5.01 -3.58
N LYS A 108 -17.53 -4.48 -3.67
CA LYS A 108 -17.79 -3.05 -3.89
C LYS A 108 -17.28 -2.12 -2.77
N THR A 109 -17.01 -2.62 -1.58
CA THR A 109 -16.34 -1.85 -0.52
C THR A 109 -14.83 -1.69 -0.73
N LEU A 110 -14.27 -2.36 -1.77
CA LEU A 110 -12.85 -2.36 -2.12
C LEU A 110 -12.67 -1.94 -3.60
N PRO A 111 -12.92 -0.66 -3.97
CA PRO A 111 -12.69 -0.19 -5.32
C PRO A 111 -11.23 -0.43 -5.74
N ALA A 112 -11.04 -1.13 -6.86
CA ALA A 112 -9.73 -1.41 -7.43
C ALA A 112 -9.13 -0.13 -8.01
N VAL A 113 -7.84 0.07 -7.81
CA VAL A 113 -7.12 1.20 -8.38
C VAL A 113 -6.49 0.84 -9.71
N GLN A 114 -6.19 1.87 -10.50
CA GLN A 114 -5.41 1.76 -11.73
C GLN A 114 -3.93 1.98 -11.37
N GLU A 115 -3.20 0.93 -11.09
CA GLU A 115 -1.81 0.98 -10.64
C GLU A 115 -0.88 1.65 -11.67
N ASN A 116 -1.35 1.76 -12.91
CA ASN A 116 -0.63 2.45 -13.99
C ASN A 116 -0.98 3.94 -14.10
N ASP A 117 -1.95 4.44 -13.34
CA ASP A 117 -2.25 5.86 -13.31
C ASP A 117 -1.06 6.67 -12.74
N SER A 118 -0.68 7.73 -13.44
CA SER A 118 0.49 8.52 -13.07
C SER A 118 0.31 9.26 -11.73
N GLY A 119 -0.90 9.74 -11.45
CA GLY A 119 -1.21 10.42 -10.18
C GLY A 119 -1.19 9.44 -9.00
N TYR A 120 -1.71 8.22 -9.21
CA TYR A 120 -1.61 7.16 -8.21
C TYR A 120 -0.15 6.77 -7.94
N ARG A 121 0.63 6.54 -9.00
CA ARG A 121 2.07 6.23 -8.87
C ARG A 121 2.84 7.36 -8.20
N ASP A 122 2.51 8.60 -8.49
CA ASP A 122 3.14 9.74 -7.83
C ASP A 122 2.81 9.77 -6.34
N CYS A 123 1.56 9.53 -5.98
CA CYS A 123 1.12 9.46 -4.60
C CYS A 123 1.81 8.31 -3.83
N ILE A 124 1.85 7.11 -4.39
CA ILE A 124 2.38 5.94 -3.68
C ILE A 124 3.91 5.88 -3.76
N ILE A 125 4.52 6.17 -4.93
CA ILE A 125 5.91 5.82 -5.23
C ILE A 125 6.79 7.06 -5.46
N TRP A 126 6.48 7.87 -6.51
CA TRP A 126 7.47 8.78 -7.09
C TRP A 126 7.52 10.16 -6.45
N GLY A 127 6.42 10.64 -5.89
CA GLY A 127 6.36 11.95 -5.27
C GLY A 127 7.38 12.12 -4.14
N GLN A 128 7.82 13.37 -3.92
CA GLN A 128 8.74 13.71 -2.83
C GLN A 128 8.21 13.30 -1.46
N ASP A 129 6.88 13.38 -1.29
CA ASP A 129 6.15 13.02 -0.07
C ASP A 129 5.25 11.80 -0.34
N SER A 130 5.68 10.89 -1.25
CA SER A 130 4.98 9.65 -1.53
C SER A 130 4.81 8.80 -0.28
N VAL A 131 3.78 7.98 -0.27
CA VAL A 131 3.45 7.08 0.85
C VAL A 131 4.66 6.25 1.25
N VAL A 132 5.37 5.66 0.27
CA VAL A 132 6.56 4.84 0.53
C VAL A 132 7.65 5.64 1.23
N ARG A 133 7.99 6.84 0.72
CA ARG A 133 9.03 7.71 1.30
C ARG A 133 8.63 8.23 2.68
N HIS A 134 7.38 8.64 2.84
CA HIS A 134 6.86 9.21 4.08
C HIS A 134 7.07 8.26 5.25
N TRP A 135 6.63 7.02 5.11
CA TRP A 135 6.70 6.05 6.21
C TRP A 135 8.11 5.51 6.46
N LEU A 136 8.96 5.40 5.44
CA LEU A 136 10.38 5.11 5.66
C LEU A 136 11.05 6.24 6.45
N ARG A 137 10.79 7.51 6.12
CA ARG A 137 11.26 8.67 6.88
C ARG A 137 10.65 8.75 8.29
N ALA A 138 9.48 8.18 8.49
CA ALA A 138 8.86 8.04 9.81
C ALA A 138 9.52 6.95 10.66
N GLY A 139 10.33 6.07 10.07
CA GLY A 139 11.12 5.07 10.77
C GLY A 139 10.75 3.62 10.45
N ALA A 140 9.80 3.38 9.52
CA ALA A 140 9.56 2.04 9.01
C ALA A 140 10.84 1.49 8.38
N SER A 141 11.08 0.19 8.55
CA SER A 141 12.22 -0.52 7.97
C SER A 141 11.86 -1.26 6.68
N GLY A 142 10.66 -1.08 6.17
CA GLY A 142 10.24 -1.71 4.93
C GLY A 142 8.73 -1.87 4.79
N TRP A 143 8.37 -2.58 3.72
CA TRP A 143 6.98 -2.84 3.34
C TRP A 143 6.75 -4.32 3.05
N ARG A 144 5.57 -4.79 3.42
CA ARG A 144 4.97 -6.00 2.87
C ARG A 144 3.87 -5.59 1.90
N LEU A 145 3.91 -6.07 0.69
CA LEU A 145 2.89 -5.79 -0.32
C LEU A 145 1.78 -6.82 -0.24
N ASP A 146 0.58 -6.34 0.08
CA ASP A 146 -0.66 -7.12 0.04
C ASP A 146 -0.97 -7.53 -1.39
N VAL A 147 -1.28 -8.81 -1.60
CA VAL A 147 -1.59 -9.40 -2.89
C VAL A 147 -0.63 -8.92 -4.00
N ALA A 148 0.68 -9.08 -3.78
CA ALA A 148 1.70 -8.66 -4.76
C ALA A 148 1.51 -9.31 -6.15
N ASP A 149 0.78 -10.41 -6.23
CA ASP A 149 0.39 -11.09 -7.48
C ASP A 149 -0.39 -10.18 -8.43
N GLU A 150 -1.19 -9.27 -7.90
CA GLU A 150 -2.07 -8.38 -8.65
C GLU A 150 -1.45 -7.00 -8.90
N LEU A 151 -0.22 -6.75 -8.42
CA LEU A 151 0.53 -5.54 -8.73
C LEU A 151 1.41 -5.75 -9.97
N PRO A 152 1.48 -4.79 -10.91
CA PRO A 152 2.40 -4.86 -12.05
C PRO A 152 3.87 -4.92 -11.62
N ASP A 153 4.72 -5.63 -12.38
CA ASP A 153 6.16 -5.76 -12.08
C ASP A 153 6.86 -4.41 -11.96
N ASP A 154 6.54 -3.47 -12.85
CA ASP A 154 7.13 -2.13 -12.84
C ASP A 154 6.64 -1.25 -11.68
N PHE A 155 5.44 -1.52 -11.13
CA PHE A 155 4.96 -0.89 -9.91
C PHE A 155 5.79 -1.36 -8.70
N ILE A 156 5.99 -2.68 -8.58
CA ILE A 156 6.82 -3.27 -7.51
C ILE A 156 8.27 -2.81 -7.63
N ALA A 157 8.84 -2.81 -8.84
CA ALA A 157 10.20 -2.33 -9.10
C ALA A 157 10.35 -0.84 -8.77
N GLY A 158 9.31 -0.03 -9.03
CA GLY A 158 9.27 1.37 -8.65
C GLY A 158 9.33 1.58 -7.13
N ILE A 159 8.51 0.82 -6.38
CA ILE A 159 8.57 0.82 -4.91
C ILE A 159 9.98 0.46 -4.44
N ARG A 160 10.55 -0.62 -4.98
CA ARG A 160 11.90 -1.06 -4.63
C ARG A 160 12.94 0.05 -4.88
N THR A 161 12.90 0.70 -6.04
CA THR A 161 13.81 1.79 -6.38
C THR A 161 13.73 2.92 -5.36
N VAL A 162 12.52 3.36 -5.04
CA VAL A 162 12.30 4.46 -4.08
C VAL A 162 12.72 4.08 -2.65
N MET A 163 12.53 2.83 -2.29
CA MET A 163 13.00 2.31 -1.00
C MET A 163 14.53 2.34 -0.92
N ASP A 164 15.23 1.82 -1.91
CA ASP A 164 16.69 1.80 -1.97
C ASP A 164 17.30 3.23 -1.96
N GLU A 165 16.63 4.19 -2.61
CA GLU A 165 17.01 5.61 -2.58
C GLU A 165 16.79 6.28 -1.21
N THR A 166 15.76 5.85 -0.47
CA THR A 166 15.35 6.47 0.79
C THR A 166 16.06 5.86 1.99
N ASP A 167 16.16 4.55 2.02
CA ASP A 167 16.86 3.74 3.03
C ASP A 167 17.29 2.41 2.40
N SER A 168 18.57 2.30 2.05
CA SER A 168 19.14 1.12 1.39
C SER A 168 19.10 -0.15 2.25
N ASP A 169 18.85 -0.03 3.54
CA ASP A 169 18.67 -1.15 4.48
C ASP A 169 17.21 -1.61 4.59
N SER A 170 16.29 -0.94 3.88
CA SER A 170 14.88 -1.27 3.92
C SER A 170 14.57 -2.62 3.24
N PHE A 171 13.49 -3.27 3.65
CA PHE A 171 13.13 -4.61 3.19
C PHE A 171 11.76 -4.64 2.54
N LEU A 172 11.66 -5.18 1.33
CA LEU A 172 10.42 -5.33 0.57
C LEU A 172 10.02 -6.80 0.51
N LEU A 173 8.91 -7.13 1.17
CA LEU A 173 8.30 -8.45 1.23
C LEU A 173 7.02 -8.45 0.38
N GLY A 174 6.74 -9.51 -0.36
CA GLY A 174 5.51 -9.65 -1.13
C GLY A 174 4.67 -10.84 -0.66
N GLU A 175 3.36 -10.66 -0.62
CA GLU A 175 2.44 -11.79 -0.53
C GLU A 175 2.22 -12.35 -1.93
N VAL A 176 2.65 -13.58 -2.16
CA VAL A 176 2.46 -14.32 -3.40
C VAL A 176 1.79 -15.63 -3.07
N TRP A 177 0.63 -15.90 -3.66
CA TRP A 177 -0.24 -17.02 -3.26
C TRP A 177 0.16 -18.39 -3.82
N GLU A 178 1.14 -18.42 -4.70
CA GLU A 178 1.63 -19.64 -5.33
C GLU A 178 3.16 -19.67 -5.33
N ASP A 179 3.76 -20.61 -6.01
CA ASP A 179 5.21 -20.65 -6.18
C ASP A 179 5.71 -19.40 -6.95
N ALA A 180 6.31 -18.47 -6.23
CA ALA A 180 6.80 -17.21 -6.75
C ALA A 180 7.90 -17.38 -7.82
N THR A 181 8.57 -18.53 -7.86
CA THR A 181 9.65 -18.80 -8.83
C THR A 181 9.14 -19.16 -10.22
N THR A 182 7.90 -19.62 -10.31
CA THR A 182 7.27 -20.10 -11.57
C THR A 182 5.99 -19.33 -11.92
N LYS A 183 5.53 -18.42 -11.07
CA LYS A 183 4.27 -17.68 -11.25
C LYS A 183 4.18 -17.02 -12.61
N VAL A 184 3.03 -17.19 -13.26
CA VAL A 184 2.64 -16.48 -14.47
C VAL A 184 1.42 -15.61 -14.16
N ALA A 185 1.54 -14.32 -14.39
CA ALA A 185 0.46 -13.35 -14.31
C ALA A 185 0.66 -12.28 -15.39
N TYR A 186 -0.39 -11.56 -15.78
CA TYR A 186 -0.33 -10.58 -16.87
C TYR A 186 0.27 -11.15 -18.17
N SER A 187 0.00 -12.44 -18.46
CA SER A 187 0.51 -13.18 -19.63
C SER A 187 2.04 -13.30 -19.71
N GLN A 188 2.74 -13.12 -18.60
CA GLN A 188 4.20 -13.26 -18.51
C GLN A 188 4.63 -13.95 -17.22
N ARG A 189 5.82 -14.58 -17.24
CA ARG A 189 6.44 -15.10 -16.02
C ARG A 189 6.91 -13.96 -15.17
N ARG A 190 6.48 -13.96 -13.90
CA ARG A 190 6.84 -12.92 -12.94
C ARG A 190 8.30 -13.04 -12.50
N ARG A 191 8.89 -11.92 -12.10
CA ARG A 191 10.31 -11.79 -11.79
C ARG A 191 10.57 -11.34 -10.35
N TYR A 192 9.66 -11.65 -9.45
CA TYR A 192 9.67 -11.19 -8.06
C TYR A 192 11.02 -11.24 -7.36
N LEU A 193 11.79 -12.33 -7.55
CA LEU A 193 13.02 -12.62 -6.80
C LEU A 193 14.30 -12.50 -7.65
N LEU A 194 14.27 -11.80 -8.78
CA LEU A 194 15.44 -11.61 -9.64
C LEU A 194 16.29 -10.38 -9.28
N GLY A 195 16.06 -9.78 -8.11
CA GLY A 195 16.90 -8.74 -7.53
C GLY A 195 16.45 -7.30 -7.79
N GLN A 196 15.41 -7.08 -8.62
CA GLN A 196 14.91 -5.74 -8.94
C GLN A 196 13.54 -5.41 -8.35
N GLU A 197 12.86 -6.40 -7.78
CA GLU A 197 11.52 -6.27 -7.23
C GLU A 197 11.57 -6.61 -5.72
N LEU A 198 11.01 -7.75 -5.33
CA LEU A 198 10.96 -8.14 -3.92
C LEU A 198 12.31 -8.66 -3.41
N HIS A 199 12.59 -8.43 -2.13
CA HIS A 199 13.68 -9.12 -1.44
C HIS A 199 13.29 -10.56 -1.09
N SER A 200 12.01 -10.78 -0.76
CA SER A 200 11.48 -12.09 -0.40
C SER A 200 9.96 -12.12 -0.60
N VAL A 201 9.39 -13.32 -0.53
CA VAL A 201 7.96 -13.54 -0.54
C VAL A 201 7.51 -14.29 0.72
N MET A 202 6.26 -14.08 1.09
CA MET A 202 5.58 -14.89 2.12
C MET A 202 5.12 -16.22 1.50
N ASN A 203 5.21 -17.29 2.25
CA ASN A 203 4.63 -18.59 1.95
C ASN A 203 3.41 -18.87 2.83
#